data_f8cde7fdc6a078824dc2872bfc9dc142
#
_entry.id   f8cde7fdc6a078824dc2872bfc9dc142
#
_cell.length_a   1.000
_cell.length_b   1.000
_cell.length_c   1.000
_cell.angle_alpha   90.00
_cell.angle_beta   90.00
_cell.angle_gamma   90.00
#
_symmetry.space_group_name_H-M   'P 1'
#
loop_
_entity.id
_entity.type
_entity.pdbx_description
1 polymer ?
#
loop_
_entity_poly.entity_id
_entity_poly.type
_entity_poly.pdbx_seq_one_letter_code
_entity_poly.pdbx_strand_id
1 'polypeptide(L)'
;MTALSPVLKQATSVVAVRGQGCYLYDESDREYLDFTAGIGVVSTGHCHPRVVEAAQRQVATLIHGQYTTVMHRPLQNLVRRLGDVLPADLDSLFFANSGSEAIEASVRLARQATGRPNIVVFQGGFHGRTLAAATMTTSGPRFSSGIGPLMAGVYTAPFPTAYRYGWSETEATRFALQELDYLFATATAPNQVAALVIEPVLGEGGYIPANTEFLNGVAERARQHGILLVVDEVQTGFGRTGEYFGHQHFGVTPDILVMAKGIASGFPISGIAASAELMGRAWPGSQGGTYGANAVACAAALATLDVIDEERLVENARARGRELLDGARKIAAERGIDGDVRGLGLMVGVEFSADGRPAAQLAARAQALAAEKGLLLLMCGPHMNVVRMIPPLVVTADQISDALGIWSTVLAEL
;
A
#
# COMPACT_ATOMS: atom_id res chain seq x y z
N MET A 1 -31.15 -16.74 -10.85
CA MET A 1 -30.33 -15.56 -11.20
C MET A 1 -28.93 -15.77 -10.65
N THR A 2 -27.90 -15.54 -11.45
CA THR A 2 -26.50 -15.56 -10.98
C THR A 2 -26.23 -14.26 -10.24
N ALA A 3 -25.56 -14.31 -9.09
CA ALA A 3 -25.24 -13.15 -8.26
C ALA A 3 -23.75 -13.17 -7.85
N LEU A 4 -23.24 -12.03 -7.42
CA LEU A 4 -21.90 -11.96 -6.81
C LEU A 4 -21.86 -12.78 -5.51
N SER A 5 -20.69 -13.34 -5.22
CA SER A 5 -20.49 -14.12 -4.00
C SER A 5 -20.78 -13.28 -2.74
N PRO A 6 -21.53 -13.81 -1.77
CA PRO A 6 -21.82 -13.12 -0.50
C PRO A 6 -20.59 -12.93 0.40
N VAL A 7 -19.44 -13.51 0.05
CA VAL A 7 -18.18 -13.26 0.76
C VAL A 7 -17.63 -11.85 0.49
N LEU A 8 -18.12 -11.17 -0.55
CA LEU A 8 -17.77 -9.78 -0.83
C LEU A 8 -18.55 -8.84 0.10
N LYS A 9 -17.83 -7.99 0.83
CA LYS A 9 -18.44 -6.92 1.65
C LYS A 9 -18.21 -5.59 0.95
N GLN A 10 -19.28 -4.96 0.49
CA GLN A 10 -19.23 -3.61 -0.09
C GLN A 10 -19.14 -2.54 1.01
N ALA A 11 -18.39 -1.49 0.74
CA ALA A 11 -18.26 -0.32 1.63
C ALA A 11 -19.42 0.68 1.43
N THR A 12 -19.98 0.73 0.20
CA THR A 12 -21.11 1.58 -0.18
C THR A 12 -22.03 0.83 -1.13
N SER A 13 -23.24 1.33 -1.34
CA SER A 13 -24.18 0.85 -2.37
C SER A 13 -24.02 1.55 -3.71
N VAL A 14 -23.05 2.42 -3.88
CA VAL A 14 -22.81 3.17 -5.12
C VAL A 14 -22.43 2.24 -6.24
N VAL A 15 -23.12 2.34 -7.36
CA VAL A 15 -22.81 1.64 -8.61
C VAL A 15 -22.25 2.66 -9.58
N ALA A 16 -20.92 2.73 -9.67
CA ALA A 16 -20.23 3.65 -10.56
C ALA A 16 -20.31 3.16 -12.01
N VAL A 17 -20.71 4.03 -12.92
CA VAL A 17 -20.78 3.78 -14.37
C VAL A 17 -19.75 4.56 -15.17
N ARG A 18 -19.18 5.61 -14.58
CA ARG A 18 -18.16 6.46 -15.19
C ARG A 18 -17.20 6.99 -14.12
N GLY A 19 -15.96 7.25 -14.51
CA GLY A 19 -14.97 7.91 -13.66
C GLY A 19 -14.13 8.91 -14.46
N GLN A 20 -13.77 10.04 -13.83
CA GLN A 20 -12.92 11.08 -14.42
C GLN A 20 -12.14 11.83 -13.35
N GLY A 21 -10.82 11.84 -13.44
CA GLY A 21 -9.98 12.49 -12.44
C GLY A 21 -10.21 11.93 -11.03
N CYS A 22 -10.63 12.78 -10.11
CA CYS A 22 -10.96 12.37 -8.73
C CYS A 22 -12.44 12.06 -8.53
N TYR A 23 -13.25 11.92 -9.58
CA TYR A 23 -14.69 11.73 -9.46
C TYR A 23 -15.16 10.40 -10.06
N LEU A 24 -16.14 9.81 -9.38
CA LEU A 24 -16.97 8.70 -9.87
C LEU A 24 -18.41 9.18 -10.04
N TYR A 25 -19.14 8.61 -10.98
CA TYR A 25 -20.52 8.95 -11.31
C TYR A 25 -21.36 7.68 -11.33
N ASP A 26 -22.55 7.73 -10.71
CA ASP A 26 -23.51 6.64 -10.73
C ASP A 26 -24.49 6.70 -11.94
N GLU A 27 -25.43 5.76 -12.00
CA GLU A 27 -26.43 5.67 -13.07
C GLU A 27 -27.36 6.91 -13.14
N SER A 28 -27.46 7.68 -12.07
CA SER A 28 -28.23 8.93 -12.01
C SER A 28 -27.40 10.15 -12.35
N ASP A 29 -26.15 9.97 -12.80
CA ASP A 29 -25.13 11.00 -13.04
C ASP A 29 -24.77 11.81 -11.78
N ARG A 30 -25.06 11.25 -10.60
CA ARG A 30 -24.62 11.84 -9.33
C ARG A 30 -23.13 11.67 -9.19
N GLU A 31 -22.46 12.78 -8.87
CA GLU A 31 -21.04 12.87 -8.69
C GLU A 31 -20.61 12.50 -7.27
N TYR A 32 -19.52 11.76 -7.17
CA TYR A 32 -18.86 11.39 -5.91
C TYR A 32 -17.37 11.74 -5.99
N LEU A 33 -16.90 12.55 -5.06
CA LEU A 33 -15.47 12.80 -4.88
C LEU A 33 -14.82 11.55 -4.27
N ASP A 34 -13.94 10.90 -5.03
CA ASP A 34 -13.37 9.62 -4.66
C ASP A 34 -12.07 9.77 -3.87
N PHE A 35 -12.18 9.71 -2.55
CA PHE A 35 -11.04 9.63 -1.64
C PHE A 35 -10.69 8.18 -1.25
N THR A 36 -11.02 7.21 -2.13
CA THR A 36 -10.59 5.82 -2.03
C THR A 36 -9.55 5.46 -3.08
N ALA A 37 -9.56 6.12 -4.23
CA ALA A 37 -8.72 5.83 -5.41
C ALA A 37 -8.67 4.33 -5.75
N GLY A 38 -9.79 3.59 -5.56
CA GLY A 38 -9.81 2.14 -5.73
C GLY A 38 -8.87 1.40 -4.76
N ILE A 39 -8.78 1.85 -3.52
CA ILE A 39 -7.82 1.42 -2.47
C ILE A 39 -6.38 1.84 -2.81
N GLY A 40 -6.22 3.14 -3.19
CA GLY A 40 -4.90 3.71 -3.49
C GLY A 40 -4.26 3.22 -4.78
N VAL A 41 -5.07 2.91 -5.78
CA VAL A 41 -4.63 2.30 -7.05
C VAL A 41 -4.57 3.31 -8.19
N VAL A 42 -5.62 4.12 -8.38
CA VAL A 42 -5.72 5.05 -9.53
C VAL A 42 -4.92 6.33 -9.27
N SER A 43 -3.60 6.22 -9.31
CA SER A 43 -2.67 7.31 -8.98
C SER A 43 -2.87 8.54 -9.87
N THR A 44 -3.08 8.36 -11.18
CA THR A 44 -3.30 9.43 -12.15
C THR A 44 -4.76 9.88 -12.24
N GLY A 45 -5.63 9.40 -11.33
CA GLY A 45 -7.07 9.61 -11.41
C GLY A 45 -7.76 8.63 -12.36
N HIS A 46 -9.10 8.66 -12.30
CA HIS A 46 -9.93 7.82 -13.17
C HIS A 46 -9.81 8.26 -14.63
N CYS A 47 -9.57 7.29 -15.51
CA CYS A 47 -9.56 7.46 -16.95
C CYS A 47 -8.64 8.59 -17.46
N HIS A 48 -7.42 8.69 -16.90
CA HIS A 48 -6.45 9.67 -17.38
C HIS A 48 -6.21 9.49 -18.89
N PRO A 49 -6.35 10.55 -19.73
CA PRO A 49 -6.35 10.42 -21.19
C PRO A 49 -5.11 9.68 -21.74
N ARG A 50 -3.92 10.01 -21.25
CA ARG A 50 -2.66 9.38 -21.71
C ARG A 50 -2.58 7.91 -21.37
N VAL A 51 -3.05 7.50 -20.18
CA VAL A 51 -3.07 6.10 -19.75
C VAL A 51 -4.09 5.30 -20.56
N VAL A 52 -5.28 5.87 -20.78
CA VAL A 52 -6.32 5.26 -21.64
C VAL A 52 -5.81 5.09 -23.07
N GLU A 53 -5.24 6.13 -23.66
CA GLU A 53 -4.71 6.08 -25.04
C GLU A 53 -3.58 5.04 -25.18
N ALA A 54 -2.65 4.98 -24.23
CA ALA A 54 -1.57 3.99 -24.25
C ALA A 54 -2.11 2.56 -24.19
N ALA A 55 -3.09 2.31 -23.32
CA ALA A 55 -3.75 1.01 -23.21
C ALA A 55 -4.51 0.66 -24.50
N GLN A 56 -5.29 1.57 -25.07
CA GLN A 56 -6.05 1.37 -26.30
C GLN A 56 -5.12 1.03 -27.49
N ARG A 57 -4.03 1.79 -27.67
CA ARG A 57 -3.03 1.48 -28.71
C ARG A 57 -2.42 0.10 -28.52
N GLN A 58 -2.09 -0.25 -27.25
CA GLN A 58 -1.47 -1.54 -26.98
C GLN A 58 -2.44 -2.71 -27.17
N VAL A 59 -3.72 -2.57 -26.81
CA VAL A 59 -4.76 -3.58 -27.07
C VAL A 59 -4.88 -3.87 -28.57
N ALA A 60 -4.80 -2.83 -29.41
CA ALA A 60 -4.85 -2.98 -30.88
C ALA A 60 -3.56 -3.59 -31.48
N THR A 61 -2.45 -3.62 -30.75
CA THR A 61 -1.15 -4.08 -31.25
C THR A 61 -0.81 -5.50 -30.78
N LEU A 62 -0.82 -5.71 -29.47
CA LEU A 62 -0.51 -6.99 -28.81
C LEU A 62 -1.11 -6.97 -27.40
N ILE A 63 -2.10 -7.82 -27.15
CA ILE A 63 -2.74 -7.91 -25.81
C ILE A 63 -1.83 -8.65 -24.85
N HIS A 64 -1.28 -9.79 -25.25
CA HIS A 64 -0.48 -10.64 -24.37
C HIS A 64 0.59 -11.42 -25.15
N GLY A 65 1.79 -11.45 -24.62
CA GLY A 65 2.88 -12.34 -24.98
C GLY A 65 3.58 -12.70 -23.67
N GLN A 66 3.53 -13.99 -23.28
CA GLN A 66 4.15 -14.44 -22.05
C GLN A 66 5.68 -14.33 -22.18
N TYR A 67 6.33 -13.51 -21.36
CA TYR A 67 7.68 -13.01 -21.56
C TYR A 67 8.79 -14.06 -21.44
N THR A 68 8.52 -15.25 -20.89
CA THR A 68 9.45 -16.37 -20.93
C THR A 68 9.37 -17.13 -22.28
N THR A 69 8.33 -16.89 -23.06
CA THR A 69 8.13 -17.47 -24.40
C THR A 69 8.48 -16.46 -25.48
N VAL A 70 7.94 -15.24 -25.38
CA VAL A 70 8.14 -14.15 -26.35
C VAL A 70 8.27 -12.82 -25.61
N MET A 71 9.45 -12.22 -25.68
CA MET A 71 9.67 -10.88 -25.13
C MET A 71 8.91 -9.83 -25.96
N HIS A 72 8.41 -8.79 -25.30
CA HIS A 72 7.69 -7.72 -25.96
C HIS A 72 8.18 -6.32 -25.55
N ARG A 73 8.08 -5.38 -26.47
CA ARG A 73 8.62 -4.04 -26.33
C ARG A 73 8.09 -3.26 -25.11
N PRO A 74 6.78 -3.27 -24.78
CA PRO A 74 6.29 -2.59 -23.58
C PRO A 74 7.01 -3.02 -22.29
N LEU A 75 7.29 -4.31 -22.10
CA LEU A 75 8.04 -4.78 -20.93
C LEU A 75 9.47 -4.25 -20.91
N GLN A 76 10.19 -4.34 -22.04
CA GLN A 76 11.57 -3.84 -22.13
C GLN A 76 11.65 -2.34 -21.82
N ASN A 77 10.65 -1.57 -22.27
CA ASN A 77 10.56 -0.15 -22.00
C ASN A 77 10.24 0.11 -20.52
N LEU A 78 9.30 -0.65 -19.93
CA LEU A 78 8.95 -0.52 -18.52
C LEU A 78 10.13 -0.84 -17.59
N VAL A 79 10.90 -1.89 -17.88
CA VAL A 79 12.11 -2.24 -17.12
C VAL A 79 13.10 -1.08 -17.11
N ARG A 80 13.37 -0.47 -18.28
CA ARG A 80 14.25 0.71 -18.36
C ARG A 80 13.70 1.89 -17.58
N ARG A 81 12.42 2.18 -17.76
CA ARG A 81 11.76 3.33 -17.12
C ARG A 81 11.70 3.20 -15.58
N LEU A 82 11.50 1.99 -15.07
CA LEU A 82 11.57 1.72 -13.63
C LEU A 82 12.99 1.92 -13.09
N GLY A 83 14.02 1.60 -13.87
CA GLY A 83 15.41 1.87 -13.50
C GLY A 83 15.73 3.35 -13.23
N ASP A 84 14.96 4.28 -13.81
CA ASP A 84 15.13 5.72 -13.58
C ASP A 84 14.62 6.17 -12.18
N VAL A 85 13.75 5.38 -11.55
CA VAL A 85 13.07 5.76 -10.29
C VAL A 85 13.38 4.83 -9.11
N LEU A 86 13.85 3.64 -9.39
CA LEU A 86 14.27 2.67 -8.36
C LEU A 86 15.65 3.04 -7.78
N PRO A 87 15.97 2.65 -6.53
CA PRO A 87 17.34 2.66 -6.04
C PRO A 87 18.28 1.94 -7.00
N ALA A 88 19.46 2.53 -7.27
CA ALA A 88 20.40 2.04 -8.29
C ALA A 88 20.83 0.57 -8.10
N ASP A 89 20.88 0.11 -6.84
CA ASP A 89 21.26 -1.27 -6.50
C ASP A 89 20.13 -2.28 -6.75
N LEU A 90 18.89 -1.83 -7.03
CA LEU A 90 17.75 -2.69 -7.35
C LEU A 90 17.57 -2.80 -8.88
N ASP A 91 18.54 -3.36 -9.55
CA ASP A 91 18.71 -3.36 -11.01
C ASP A 91 18.09 -4.57 -11.72
N SER A 92 17.39 -5.44 -10.98
CA SER A 92 16.74 -6.64 -11.53
C SER A 92 15.28 -6.73 -11.08
N LEU A 93 14.39 -7.08 -12.02
CA LEU A 93 12.94 -7.03 -11.84
C LEU A 93 12.29 -8.37 -12.17
N PHE A 94 11.33 -8.78 -11.32
CA PHE A 94 10.38 -9.84 -11.64
C PHE A 94 8.96 -9.30 -11.53
N PHE A 95 8.08 -9.66 -12.48
CA PHE A 95 6.70 -9.15 -12.55
C PHE A 95 5.65 -10.23 -12.31
N ALA A 96 4.58 -9.83 -11.62
CA ALA A 96 3.38 -10.59 -11.34
C ALA A 96 2.13 -9.72 -11.59
N ASN A 97 0.96 -10.06 -11.03
CA ASN A 97 -0.30 -9.38 -11.33
C ASN A 97 -0.88 -8.63 -10.13
N SER A 98 -0.64 -9.12 -8.93
CA SER A 98 -1.20 -8.57 -7.68
C SER A 98 -0.12 -8.38 -6.62
N GLY A 99 -0.38 -7.49 -5.66
CA GLY A 99 0.51 -7.29 -4.51
C GLY A 99 0.76 -8.59 -3.73
N SER A 100 -0.26 -9.45 -3.57
CA SER A 100 -0.10 -10.75 -2.91
C SER A 100 0.89 -11.66 -3.63
N GLU A 101 0.84 -11.72 -4.97
CA GLU A 101 1.79 -12.50 -5.77
C GLU A 101 3.21 -11.93 -5.65
N ALA A 102 3.36 -10.60 -5.68
CA ALA A 102 4.66 -9.95 -5.52
C ALA A 102 5.27 -10.20 -4.13
N ILE A 103 4.46 -10.16 -3.08
CA ILE A 103 4.89 -10.54 -1.72
C ILE A 103 5.33 -12.02 -1.68
N GLU A 104 4.56 -12.94 -2.25
CA GLU A 104 4.96 -14.35 -2.29
C GLU A 104 6.24 -14.56 -3.12
N ALA A 105 6.41 -13.80 -4.20
CA ALA A 105 7.65 -13.81 -4.97
C ALA A 105 8.85 -13.30 -4.14
N SER A 106 8.68 -12.26 -3.33
CA SER A 106 9.73 -11.76 -2.44
C SER A 106 10.15 -12.78 -1.37
N VAL A 107 9.17 -13.45 -0.76
CA VAL A 107 9.41 -14.52 0.23
C VAL A 107 10.12 -15.72 -0.41
N ARG A 108 9.68 -16.11 -1.60
CA ARG A 108 10.31 -17.19 -2.36
C ARG A 108 11.77 -16.85 -2.67
N LEU A 109 12.03 -15.64 -3.19
CA LEU A 109 13.39 -15.16 -3.46
C LEU A 109 14.23 -15.16 -2.18
N ALA A 110 13.72 -14.58 -1.10
CA ALA A 110 14.44 -14.48 0.17
C ALA A 110 14.86 -15.87 0.70
N ARG A 111 13.92 -16.83 0.72
CA ARG A 111 14.22 -18.20 1.16
C ARG A 111 15.21 -18.91 0.26
N GLN A 112 15.10 -18.78 -1.06
CA GLN A 112 16.01 -19.40 -2.03
C GLN A 112 17.41 -18.81 -1.96
N ALA A 113 17.51 -17.49 -1.87
CA ALA A 113 18.79 -16.79 -1.85
C ALA A 113 19.57 -16.96 -0.55
N THR A 114 18.89 -17.14 0.57
CA THR A 114 19.52 -17.27 1.90
C THR A 114 19.60 -18.71 2.40
N GLY A 115 18.78 -19.61 1.89
CA GLY A 115 18.59 -20.97 2.42
C GLY A 115 17.90 -21.00 3.80
N ARG A 116 17.38 -19.87 4.29
CA ARG A 116 16.75 -19.74 5.60
C ARG A 116 15.23 -19.87 5.51
N PRO A 117 14.56 -20.55 6.47
CA PRO A 117 13.13 -20.84 6.35
C PRO A 117 12.19 -19.73 6.89
N ASN A 118 12.67 -18.88 7.80
CA ASN A 118 11.78 -18.03 8.60
C ASN A 118 11.66 -16.61 8.03
N ILE A 119 10.50 -16.02 8.24
CA ILE A 119 10.16 -14.64 7.89
C ILE A 119 9.69 -13.93 9.16
N VAL A 120 10.11 -12.71 9.38
CA VAL A 120 9.56 -11.84 10.43
C VAL A 120 8.75 -10.73 9.77
N VAL A 121 7.55 -10.50 10.27
CA VAL A 121 6.65 -9.40 9.87
C VAL A 121 6.33 -8.53 11.08
N PHE A 122 5.65 -7.40 10.87
CA PHE A 122 5.34 -6.47 11.94
C PHE A 122 3.83 -6.39 12.21
N GLN A 123 3.44 -6.16 13.47
CA GLN A 123 2.04 -6.02 13.88
C GLN A 123 1.34 -4.91 13.11
N GLY A 124 0.12 -5.18 12.66
CA GLY A 124 -0.67 -4.25 11.87
C GLY A 124 -0.39 -4.29 10.37
N GLY A 125 0.62 -5.05 9.91
CA GLY A 125 0.97 -5.19 8.49
C GLY A 125 -0.09 -5.91 7.67
N PHE A 126 -0.21 -5.52 6.40
CA PHE A 126 -1.07 -6.18 5.42
C PHE A 126 -0.28 -6.50 4.15
N HIS A 127 -0.05 -7.77 3.89
CA HIS A 127 0.78 -8.25 2.79
C HIS A 127 0.01 -9.04 1.72
N GLY A 128 -1.29 -9.21 1.90
CA GLY A 128 -2.17 -9.85 0.89
C GLY A 128 -3.10 -10.92 1.45
N ARG A 129 -3.73 -11.68 0.53
CA ARG A 129 -4.79 -12.66 0.84
C ARG A 129 -4.53 -14.05 0.27
N THR A 130 -3.44 -14.31 -0.47
CA THR A 130 -2.99 -15.67 -0.80
C THR A 130 -2.45 -16.33 0.47
N LEU A 131 -2.33 -17.64 0.51
CA LEU A 131 -2.08 -18.35 1.78
C LEU A 131 -0.84 -17.86 2.53
N ALA A 132 0.29 -17.69 1.85
CA ALA A 132 1.51 -17.17 2.48
C ALA A 132 1.38 -15.68 2.83
N ALA A 133 0.84 -14.85 1.94
CA ALA A 133 0.62 -13.44 2.21
C ALA A 133 -0.39 -13.20 3.34
N ALA A 134 -1.46 -14.02 3.44
CA ALA A 134 -2.42 -13.96 4.53
C ALA A 134 -1.80 -14.38 5.88
N THR A 135 -0.84 -15.32 5.87
CA THR A 135 -0.08 -15.68 7.07
C THR A 135 0.76 -14.52 7.59
N MET A 136 1.28 -13.70 6.69
CA MET A 136 2.09 -12.50 7.01
C MET A 136 1.24 -11.27 7.34
N THR A 137 -0.06 -11.31 7.02
CA THR A 137 -0.99 -10.21 7.28
C THR A 137 -1.44 -10.22 8.74
N THR A 138 -1.14 -9.16 9.48
CA THR A 138 -1.39 -9.02 10.92
C THR A 138 -2.33 -7.86 11.26
N SER A 139 -2.89 -7.19 10.24
CA SER A 139 -3.82 -6.06 10.39
C SER A 139 -5.22 -6.46 10.86
N GLY A 140 -5.51 -7.75 10.99
CA GLY A 140 -6.74 -8.25 11.57
C GLY A 140 -6.96 -9.74 11.32
N PRO A 141 -7.53 -10.48 12.30
CA PRO A 141 -7.74 -11.92 12.18
C PRO A 141 -8.69 -12.31 11.05
N ARG A 142 -9.52 -11.40 10.56
CA ARG A 142 -10.44 -11.62 9.44
C ARG A 142 -9.76 -12.05 8.13
N PHE A 143 -8.44 -11.84 8.01
CA PHE A 143 -7.67 -12.17 6.80
C PHE A 143 -7.11 -13.60 6.83
N SER A 144 -7.02 -14.22 8.02
CA SER A 144 -6.42 -15.54 8.22
C SER A 144 -7.33 -16.54 8.95
N SER A 145 -8.42 -16.08 9.57
CA SER A 145 -9.34 -16.98 10.28
C SER A 145 -10.02 -17.95 9.32
N GLY A 146 -10.01 -19.23 9.68
CA GLY A 146 -10.70 -20.29 8.95
C GLY A 146 -9.99 -20.84 7.70
N ILE A 147 -8.76 -20.36 7.40
CA ILE A 147 -7.99 -20.84 6.23
C ILE A 147 -6.76 -21.68 6.60
N GLY A 148 -6.62 -22.03 7.91
CA GLY A 148 -5.48 -22.83 8.37
C GLY A 148 -5.45 -24.27 7.82
N PRO A 149 -4.26 -24.93 7.86
CA PRO A 149 -3.03 -24.45 8.47
C PRO A 149 -2.34 -23.35 7.67
N LEU A 150 -1.82 -22.33 8.38
CA LEU A 150 -1.08 -21.23 7.79
C LEU A 150 0.38 -21.64 7.46
N MET A 151 1.09 -20.81 6.66
CA MET A 151 2.48 -21.05 6.31
C MET A 151 3.36 -21.07 7.57
N ALA A 152 4.16 -22.13 7.75
CA ALA A 152 5.10 -22.22 8.85
C ALA A 152 6.28 -21.23 8.72
N GLY A 153 6.90 -20.90 9.87
CA GLY A 153 8.10 -20.07 9.92
C GLY A 153 7.84 -18.58 9.75
N VAL A 154 6.65 -18.10 10.08
CA VAL A 154 6.33 -16.68 10.16
C VAL A 154 6.23 -16.23 11.61
N TYR A 155 6.97 -15.19 11.95
CA TYR A 155 7.02 -14.59 13.29
C TYR A 155 6.60 -13.12 13.20
N THR A 156 6.02 -12.60 14.27
CA THR A 156 5.49 -11.23 14.29
C THR A 156 6.18 -10.43 15.38
N ALA A 157 6.83 -9.33 14.99
CA ALA A 157 7.40 -8.32 15.90
C ALA A 157 6.45 -7.12 16.06
N PRO A 158 6.53 -6.36 17.14
CA PRO A 158 5.77 -5.12 17.30
C PRO A 158 6.14 -4.06 16.26
N PHE A 159 5.15 -3.24 15.87
CA PHE A 159 5.34 -1.97 15.17
C PHE A 159 5.13 -0.81 16.17
N PRO A 160 5.85 0.33 16.09
CA PRO A 160 5.80 1.40 17.09
C PRO A 160 4.51 2.22 16.95
N THR A 161 3.40 1.73 17.50
CA THR A 161 2.09 2.39 17.51
C THR A 161 1.91 3.21 18.78
N ALA A 162 2.56 4.39 18.88
CA ALA A 162 2.59 5.23 20.07
C ALA A 162 1.19 5.55 20.61
N TYR A 163 0.26 5.97 19.76
CA TYR A 163 -1.12 6.29 20.14
C TYR A 163 -1.83 5.11 20.85
N ARG A 164 -1.69 3.90 20.32
CA ARG A 164 -2.33 2.69 20.89
C ARG A 164 -1.93 2.42 22.32
N TYR A 165 -0.69 2.71 22.68
CA TYR A 165 -0.14 2.46 24.00
C TYR A 165 -0.21 3.67 24.93
N GLY A 166 -0.55 4.86 24.43
CA GLY A 166 -0.47 6.11 25.16
C GLY A 166 0.99 6.48 25.49
N TRP A 167 1.94 6.10 24.63
CA TRP A 167 3.37 6.32 24.79
C TRP A 167 3.86 7.42 23.87
N SER A 168 5.07 7.94 24.19
CA SER A 168 5.79 8.76 23.24
C SER A 168 6.32 7.91 22.06
N GLU A 169 6.60 8.57 20.91
CA GLU A 169 7.21 7.94 19.74
C GLU A 169 8.52 7.21 20.11
N THR A 170 9.36 7.84 20.94
CA THR A 170 10.63 7.28 21.41
C THR A 170 10.44 6.01 22.23
N GLU A 171 9.47 6.01 23.15
CA GLU A 171 9.17 4.83 23.97
C GLU A 171 8.64 3.67 23.14
N ALA A 172 7.72 3.96 22.21
CA ALA A 172 7.16 2.96 21.30
C ALA A 172 8.24 2.37 20.39
N THR A 173 9.13 3.20 19.85
CA THR A 173 10.26 2.78 19.02
C THR A 173 11.23 1.89 19.80
N ARG A 174 11.66 2.34 20.97
CA ARG A 174 12.54 1.55 21.83
C ARG A 174 11.96 0.18 22.15
N PHE A 175 10.69 0.15 22.54
CA PHE A 175 9.99 -1.11 22.82
C PHE A 175 9.98 -2.03 21.60
N ALA A 176 9.57 -1.53 20.42
CA ALA A 176 9.46 -2.34 19.23
C ALA A 176 10.82 -2.94 18.80
N LEU A 177 11.90 -2.17 18.90
CA LEU A 177 13.25 -2.65 18.59
C LEU A 177 13.77 -3.66 19.63
N GLN A 178 13.52 -3.45 20.91
CA GLN A 178 13.87 -4.40 21.97
C GLN A 178 13.12 -5.72 21.84
N GLU A 179 11.84 -5.68 21.50
CA GLU A 179 11.03 -6.89 21.25
C GLU A 179 11.47 -7.64 20.00
N LEU A 180 11.96 -6.95 18.95
CA LEU A 180 12.58 -7.61 17.81
C LEU A 180 13.86 -8.36 18.22
N ASP A 181 14.72 -7.74 19.05
CA ASP A 181 15.91 -8.41 19.61
C ASP A 181 15.52 -9.59 20.51
N TYR A 182 14.47 -9.43 21.31
CA TYR A 182 13.97 -10.50 22.17
C TYR A 182 13.37 -11.67 21.38
N LEU A 183 12.68 -11.39 20.28
CA LEU A 183 12.17 -12.41 19.36
C LEU A 183 13.33 -13.22 18.75
N PHE A 184 14.43 -12.58 18.40
CA PHE A 184 15.64 -13.27 17.93
C PHE A 184 16.31 -14.14 19.01
N ALA A 185 16.19 -13.74 20.26
CA ALA A 185 16.76 -14.51 21.37
C ALA A 185 15.88 -15.69 21.82
N THR A 186 14.56 -15.65 21.57
CA THR A 186 13.62 -16.60 22.18
C THR A 186 12.82 -17.44 21.20
N ALA A 187 12.44 -16.88 20.03
CA ALA A 187 11.49 -17.53 19.12
C ALA A 187 12.08 -17.98 17.81
N THR A 188 13.04 -17.24 17.24
CA THR A 188 13.70 -17.60 15.98
C THR A 188 15.12 -17.05 15.95
N ALA A 189 16.11 -17.93 15.86
CA ALA A 189 17.50 -17.48 15.74
C ALA A 189 17.71 -16.64 14.46
N PRO A 190 18.47 -15.53 14.50
CA PRO A 190 18.68 -14.66 13.34
C PRO A 190 19.19 -15.37 12.08
N ASN A 191 20.05 -16.40 12.27
CA ASN A 191 20.58 -17.21 11.16
C ASN A 191 19.53 -18.13 10.50
N GLN A 192 18.32 -18.21 11.03
CA GLN A 192 17.18 -18.92 10.44
C GLN A 192 16.20 -17.95 9.74
N VAL A 193 16.37 -16.63 9.90
CA VAL A 193 15.48 -15.63 9.31
C VAL A 193 16.00 -15.23 7.94
N ALA A 194 15.17 -15.45 6.91
CA ALA A 194 15.45 -15.06 5.53
C ALA A 194 15.21 -13.57 5.30
N ALA A 195 14.12 -13.05 5.84
CA ALA A 195 13.73 -11.65 5.62
C ALA A 195 12.94 -11.05 6.78
N LEU A 196 13.07 -9.72 6.94
CA LEU A 196 12.12 -8.85 7.63
C LEU A 196 11.25 -8.19 6.57
N VAL A 197 9.92 -8.32 6.67
CA VAL A 197 8.96 -7.74 5.71
C VAL A 197 8.18 -6.62 6.40
N ILE A 198 8.24 -5.41 5.85
CA ILE A 198 7.68 -4.22 6.50
C ILE A 198 7.05 -3.25 5.48
N GLU A 199 5.93 -2.62 5.85
CA GLU A 199 5.39 -1.44 5.16
C GLU A 199 6.01 -0.16 5.76
N PRO A 200 6.44 0.84 4.97
CA PRO A 200 6.90 2.14 5.51
C PRO A 200 5.79 2.93 6.22
N VAL A 201 4.55 2.74 5.76
CA VAL A 201 3.32 3.20 6.41
C VAL A 201 2.36 2.03 6.44
N LEU A 202 1.93 1.59 7.62
CA LEU A 202 0.93 0.54 7.73
C LEU A 202 -0.37 0.97 7.04
N GLY A 203 -0.72 0.33 5.92
CA GLY A 203 -1.93 0.65 5.15
C GLY A 203 -3.19 0.18 5.87
N GLU A 204 -3.50 -1.10 5.79
CA GLU A 204 -4.69 -1.69 6.44
C GLU A 204 -4.59 -1.68 7.98
N GLY A 205 -3.40 -1.50 8.54
CA GLY A 205 -3.17 -1.34 9.97
C GLY A 205 -3.61 -0.01 10.57
N GLY A 206 -3.98 0.98 9.73
CA GLY A 206 -4.53 2.24 10.23
C GLY A 206 -3.79 3.51 9.82
N TYR A 207 -3.08 3.49 8.70
CA TYR A 207 -2.31 4.64 8.17
C TYR A 207 -1.30 5.16 9.20
N ILE A 208 -0.49 4.25 9.73
CA ILE A 208 0.51 4.54 10.76
C ILE A 208 1.88 4.61 10.10
N PRO A 209 2.47 5.80 9.93
CA PRO A 209 3.84 5.92 9.43
C PRO A 209 4.84 5.30 10.42
N ALA A 210 5.85 4.62 9.90
CA ALA A 210 7.06 4.36 10.67
C ALA A 210 7.73 5.69 11.04
N ASN A 211 8.62 5.67 12.02
CA ASN A 211 9.55 6.79 12.22
C ASN A 211 10.96 6.39 11.77
N THR A 212 11.81 7.40 11.58
CA THR A 212 13.16 7.21 11.06
C THR A 212 14.02 6.32 11.96
N GLU A 213 13.94 6.49 13.29
CA GLU A 213 14.70 5.69 14.24
C GLU A 213 14.31 4.21 14.17
N PHE A 214 13.01 3.91 14.10
CA PHE A 214 12.50 2.54 14.01
C PHE A 214 12.95 1.85 12.71
N LEU A 215 12.68 2.47 11.54
CA LEU A 215 12.98 1.81 10.27
C LEU A 215 14.48 1.62 10.06
N ASN A 216 15.30 2.60 10.48
CA ASN A 216 16.76 2.45 10.49
C ASN A 216 17.22 1.38 11.49
N GLY A 217 16.60 1.30 12.68
CA GLY A 217 16.89 0.27 13.65
C GLY A 217 16.56 -1.15 13.17
N VAL A 218 15.49 -1.31 12.38
CA VAL A 218 15.14 -2.57 11.70
C VAL A 218 16.18 -2.91 10.61
N ALA A 219 16.53 -1.93 9.76
CA ALA A 219 17.53 -2.10 8.69
C ALA A 219 18.92 -2.46 9.26
N GLU A 220 19.32 -1.85 10.38
CA GLU A 220 20.57 -2.17 11.07
C GLU A 220 20.64 -3.62 11.52
N ARG A 221 19.55 -4.11 12.17
CA ARG A 221 19.46 -5.52 12.62
C ARG A 221 19.46 -6.50 11.45
N ALA A 222 18.74 -6.14 10.38
CA ALA A 222 18.78 -6.93 9.15
C ALA A 222 20.21 -7.08 8.64
N ARG A 223 20.95 -5.99 8.52
CA ARG A 223 22.35 -5.97 8.06
C ARG A 223 23.28 -6.73 9.00
N GLN A 224 23.19 -6.52 10.32
CA GLN A 224 24.02 -7.20 11.33
C GLN A 224 23.93 -8.73 11.25
N HIS A 225 22.76 -9.24 10.92
CA HIS A 225 22.49 -10.68 10.87
C HIS A 225 22.44 -11.26 9.46
N GLY A 226 22.69 -10.46 8.42
CA GLY A 226 22.57 -10.89 7.02
C GLY A 226 21.16 -11.37 6.68
N ILE A 227 20.15 -10.71 7.23
CA ILE A 227 18.73 -10.91 6.96
C ILE A 227 18.34 -9.91 5.86
N LEU A 228 17.55 -10.33 4.89
CA LEU A 228 17.09 -9.43 3.83
C LEU A 228 15.99 -8.49 4.35
N LEU A 229 16.10 -7.21 4.02
CA LEU A 229 15.05 -6.24 4.26
C LEU A 229 14.12 -6.16 3.04
N VAL A 230 12.88 -6.61 3.20
CA VAL A 230 11.82 -6.52 2.20
C VAL A 230 10.91 -5.35 2.57
N VAL A 231 10.87 -4.31 1.73
CA VAL A 231 9.95 -3.20 1.93
C VAL A 231 8.75 -3.35 1.01
N ASP A 232 7.57 -3.44 1.63
CA ASP A 232 6.29 -3.52 0.94
C ASP A 232 5.80 -2.11 0.59
N GLU A 233 6.06 -1.70 -0.65
CA GLU A 233 5.65 -0.43 -1.22
C GLU A 233 4.36 -0.54 -2.05
N VAL A 234 3.62 -1.62 -1.88
CA VAL A 234 2.38 -1.85 -2.64
C VAL A 234 1.39 -0.71 -2.47
N GLN A 235 1.29 -0.11 -1.29
CA GLN A 235 0.39 1.02 -1.06
C GLN A 235 1.10 2.37 -0.97
N THR A 236 2.36 2.40 -0.58
CA THR A 236 3.15 3.62 -0.32
C THR A 236 3.90 4.14 -1.53
N GLY A 237 4.13 3.29 -2.53
CA GLY A 237 4.92 3.62 -3.72
C GLY A 237 4.21 4.53 -4.74
N PHE A 238 4.98 4.92 -5.74
CA PHE A 238 4.57 5.72 -6.89
C PHE A 238 3.95 7.07 -6.53
N GLY A 239 4.63 7.79 -5.62
CA GLY A 239 4.28 9.17 -5.28
C GLY A 239 3.29 9.32 -4.12
N ARG A 240 2.67 8.23 -3.66
CA ARG A 240 1.56 8.26 -2.69
C ARG A 240 1.88 9.04 -1.42
N THR A 241 3.08 8.88 -0.89
CA THR A 241 3.51 9.48 0.38
C THR A 241 4.18 10.85 0.22
N GLY A 242 4.32 11.35 -1.03
CA GLY A 242 5.05 12.59 -1.32
C GLY A 242 6.54 12.39 -1.59
N GLU A 243 7.01 11.16 -1.63
CA GLU A 243 8.23 10.67 -2.26
C GLU A 243 7.86 9.60 -3.27
N TYR A 244 8.77 9.25 -4.19
CA TYR A 244 8.48 8.22 -5.19
C TYR A 244 8.16 6.87 -4.53
N PHE A 245 8.93 6.52 -3.48
CA PHE A 245 8.70 5.37 -2.61
C PHE A 245 8.76 5.79 -1.14
N GLY A 246 7.94 5.16 -0.30
CA GLY A 246 7.79 5.52 1.11
C GLY A 246 9.07 5.35 1.94
N HIS A 247 9.92 4.36 1.62
CA HIS A 247 11.20 4.14 2.32
C HIS A 247 12.17 5.32 2.21
N GLN A 248 12.02 6.16 1.16
CA GLN A 248 12.90 7.32 0.94
C GLN A 248 12.77 8.38 2.04
N HIS A 249 11.59 8.51 2.68
CA HIS A 249 11.40 9.40 3.84
C HIS A 249 12.33 9.08 5.01
N PHE A 250 12.79 7.84 5.10
CA PHE A 250 13.54 7.31 6.24
C PHE A 250 15.02 7.08 5.91
N GLY A 251 15.42 7.29 4.66
CA GLY A 251 16.81 7.08 4.20
C GLY A 251 17.24 5.60 4.24
N VAL A 252 16.29 4.67 4.14
CA VAL A 252 16.56 3.23 4.15
C VAL A 252 16.48 2.70 2.72
N THR A 253 17.45 1.87 2.32
CA THR A 253 17.40 1.14 1.04
C THR A 253 17.08 -0.34 1.33
N PRO A 254 16.02 -0.90 0.73
CA PRO A 254 15.69 -2.32 0.90
C PRO A 254 16.58 -3.23 0.05
N ASP A 255 16.69 -4.51 0.43
CA ASP A 255 17.26 -5.57 -0.43
C ASP A 255 16.25 -6.03 -1.49
N ILE A 256 14.96 -6.02 -1.13
CA ILE A 256 13.85 -6.33 -2.04
C ILE A 256 12.76 -5.27 -1.84
N LEU A 257 12.37 -4.63 -2.93
CA LEU A 257 11.25 -3.67 -2.97
C LEU A 257 10.06 -4.32 -3.66
N VAL A 258 8.88 -4.29 -3.03
CA VAL A 258 7.64 -4.87 -3.56
C VAL A 258 6.74 -3.78 -4.10
N MET A 259 6.24 -3.93 -5.33
CA MET A 259 5.47 -2.91 -6.06
C MET A 259 4.15 -3.47 -6.58
N ALA A 260 3.09 -2.66 -6.53
CA ALA A 260 1.79 -2.90 -7.19
C ALA A 260 0.96 -1.61 -7.25
N LYS A 261 -0.37 -1.72 -7.23
CA LYS A 261 -1.34 -0.60 -7.12
C LYS A 261 -1.03 0.57 -8.04
N GLY A 262 -0.38 1.62 -7.49
CA GLY A 262 -0.10 2.87 -8.17
C GLY A 262 0.74 2.78 -9.44
N ILE A 263 1.44 1.67 -9.67
CA ILE A 263 2.34 1.49 -10.81
C ILE A 263 1.66 1.68 -12.19
N ALA A 264 0.38 1.30 -12.30
CA ALA A 264 -0.33 1.31 -13.60
C ALA A 264 -1.76 1.87 -13.52
N SER A 265 -2.06 2.67 -12.50
CA SER A 265 -3.32 3.43 -12.33
C SER A 265 -4.59 2.63 -12.63
N GLY A 266 -4.66 1.36 -12.18
CA GLY A 266 -5.84 0.49 -12.32
C GLY A 266 -5.61 -0.77 -13.14
N PHE A 267 -4.60 -0.84 -13.99
CA PHE A 267 -4.27 -2.07 -14.70
C PHE A 267 -3.51 -3.05 -13.80
N PRO A 268 -3.89 -4.36 -13.81
CA PRO A 268 -3.26 -5.36 -12.96
C PRO A 268 -1.80 -5.60 -13.36
N ILE A 269 -0.89 -5.16 -12.52
CA ILE A 269 0.55 -5.44 -12.61
C ILE A 269 1.17 -5.23 -11.24
N SER A 270 2.13 -6.06 -10.90
CA SER A 270 2.95 -5.96 -9.70
C SER A 270 4.33 -6.52 -9.98
N GLY A 271 5.24 -6.37 -9.05
CA GLY A 271 6.57 -6.95 -9.18
C GLY A 271 7.41 -6.75 -7.95
N ILE A 272 8.60 -7.31 -8.01
CA ILE A 272 9.68 -7.07 -7.06
C ILE A 272 10.90 -6.53 -7.79
N ALA A 273 11.63 -5.65 -7.13
CA ALA A 273 12.96 -5.21 -7.55
C ALA A 273 13.99 -5.65 -6.49
N ALA A 274 15.12 -6.14 -6.95
CA ALA A 274 16.27 -6.52 -6.12
C ALA A 274 17.55 -6.40 -6.95
N SER A 275 18.72 -6.60 -6.32
CA SER A 275 19.95 -6.64 -7.11
C SER A 275 19.99 -7.88 -8.01
N ALA A 276 20.64 -7.76 -9.18
CA ALA A 276 20.86 -8.90 -10.08
C ALA A 276 21.64 -10.03 -9.38
N GLU A 277 22.56 -9.69 -8.47
CA GLU A 277 23.25 -10.65 -7.65
C GLU A 277 22.29 -11.46 -6.77
N LEU A 278 21.37 -10.77 -6.05
CA LEU A 278 20.39 -11.44 -5.20
C LEU A 278 19.41 -12.29 -6.00
N MET A 279 18.90 -11.77 -7.12
CA MET A 279 18.04 -12.53 -8.04
C MET A 279 18.73 -13.78 -8.59
N GLY A 280 20.03 -13.66 -8.90
CA GLY A 280 20.86 -14.75 -9.43
C GLY A 280 21.14 -15.89 -8.44
N ARG A 281 20.88 -15.71 -7.14
CA ARG A 281 20.98 -16.78 -6.13
C ARG A 281 19.81 -17.78 -6.18
N ALA A 282 18.70 -17.39 -6.83
CA ALA A 282 17.62 -18.30 -7.16
C ALA A 282 17.87 -18.96 -8.53
N TRP A 283 17.34 -20.16 -8.74
CA TRP A 283 17.56 -20.86 -10.02
C TRP A 283 16.59 -20.38 -11.11
N PRO A 284 17.00 -20.34 -12.39
CA PRO A 284 16.13 -19.98 -13.51
C PRO A 284 14.86 -20.85 -13.55
N GLY A 285 13.69 -20.21 -13.70
CA GLY A 285 12.39 -20.89 -13.68
C GLY A 285 11.80 -21.11 -12.29
N SER A 286 12.47 -20.71 -11.22
CA SER A 286 11.93 -20.80 -9.86
C SER A 286 10.73 -19.89 -9.63
N GLN A 287 10.62 -18.82 -10.43
CA GLN A 287 9.52 -17.86 -10.43
C GLN A 287 8.85 -17.83 -11.81
N GLY A 288 7.56 -17.52 -11.86
CA GLY A 288 6.82 -17.44 -13.12
C GLY A 288 5.37 -17.05 -12.90
N GLY A 289 4.66 -16.82 -14.00
CA GLY A 289 3.25 -16.47 -14.02
C GLY A 289 2.77 -16.26 -15.45
N THR A 290 1.56 -16.73 -15.77
CA THR A 290 1.04 -16.64 -17.14
C THR A 290 0.84 -15.19 -17.58
N TYR A 291 0.31 -14.34 -16.71
CA TYR A 291 -0.10 -12.97 -17.06
C TYR A 291 0.87 -11.88 -16.54
N GLY A 292 1.89 -12.24 -15.77
CA GLY A 292 2.87 -11.27 -15.27
C GLY A 292 3.45 -10.44 -16.41
N ALA A 293 3.58 -9.13 -16.20
CA ALA A 293 4.02 -8.16 -17.21
C ALA A 293 3.20 -8.20 -18.51
N ASN A 294 1.88 -8.34 -18.43
CA ASN A 294 0.99 -8.22 -19.58
C ASN A 294 1.31 -6.95 -20.39
N ALA A 295 1.32 -7.05 -21.72
CA ALA A 295 1.76 -5.95 -22.59
C ALA A 295 0.91 -4.68 -22.42
N VAL A 296 -0.41 -4.84 -22.22
CA VAL A 296 -1.34 -3.71 -22.01
C VAL A 296 -1.07 -3.06 -20.64
N ALA A 297 -0.89 -3.85 -19.61
CA ALA A 297 -0.56 -3.35 -18.28
C ALA A 297 0.80 -2.65 -18.25
N CYS A 298 1.81 -3.16 -18.97
CA CYS A 298 3.11 -2.50 -19.13
C CYS A 298 3.00 -1.15 -19.86
N ALA A 299 2.18 -1.05 -20.91
CA ALA A 299 1.95 0.20 -21.63
C ALA A 299 1.23 1.23 -20.75
N ALA A 300 0.24 0.80 -19.98
CA ALA A 300 -0.44 1.65 -19.00
C ALA A 300 0.51 2.11 -17.88
N ALA A 301 1.37 1.21 -17.37
CA ALA A 301 2.38 1.54 -16.37
C ALA A 301 3.37 2.60 -16.88
N LEU A 302 3.88 2.46 -18.11
CA LEU A 302 4.74 3.47 -18.73
C LEU A 302 4.07 4.84 -18.77
N ALA A 303 2.84 4.91 -19.29
CA ALA A 303 2.09 6.17 -19.34
C ALA A 303 1.80 6.73 -17.92
N THR A 304 1.57 5.87 -16.93
CA THR A 304 1.38 6.28 -15.54
C THR A 304 2.64 6.93 -14.96
N LEU A 305 3.82 6.31 -15.17
CA LEU A 305 5.10 6.86 -14.71
C LEU A 305 5.42 8.21 -15.38
N ASP A 306 5.14 8.33 -16.68
CA ASP A 306 5.33 9.59 -17.40
C ASP A 306 4.41 10.69 -16.87
N VAL A 307 3.14 10.38 -16.60
CA VAL A 307 2.19 11.33 -16.01
C VAL A 307 2.62 11.75 -14.60
N ILE A 308 3.08 10.80 -13.76
CA ILE A 308 3.56 11.11 -12.40
C ILE A 308 4.68 12.16 -12.44
N ASP A 309 5.63 12.01 -13.36
CA ASP A 309 6.76 12.94 -13.47
C ASP A 309 6.39 14.26 -14.12
N GLU A 310 5.75 14.23 -15.29
CA GLU A 310 5.47 15.42 -16.08
C GLU A 310 4.44 16.34 -15.41
N GLU A 311 3.46 15.77 -14.70
CA GLU A 311 2.46 16.53 -13.93
C GLU A 311 2.91 16.76 -12.48
N ARG A 312 4.13 16.34 -12.11
CA ARG A 312 4.74 16.55 -10.81
C ARG A 312 3.87 16.03 -9.65
N LEU A 313 3.33 14.82 -9.83
CA LEU A 313 2.34 14.29 -8.89
C LEU A 313 2.94 13.91 -7.53
N VAL A 314 4.25 13.65 -7.44
CA VAL A 314 4.96 13.45 -6.17
C VAL A 314 4.91 14.71 -5.32
N GLU A 315 5.24 15.86 -5.91
CA GLU A 315 5.20 17.16 -5.23
C GLU A 315 3.76 17.57 -4.90
N ASN A 316 2.81 17.27 -5.81
CA ASN A 316 1.40 17.51 -5.53
C ASN A 316 0.94 16.69 -4.31
N ALA A 317 1.27 15.39 -4.26
CA ALA A 317 0.95 14.53 -3.12
C ALA A 317 1.53 15.06 -1.81
N ARG A 318 2.75 15.59 -1.83
CA ARG A 318 3.39 16.23 -0.65
C ARG A 318 2.65 17.49 -0.21
N ALA A 319 2.26 18.34 -1.16
CA ALA A 319 1.57 19.60 -0.85
C ALA A 319 0.12 19.35 -0.40
N ARG A 320 -0.66 18.62 -1.21
CA ARG A 320 -2.08 18.31 -0.92
C ARG A 320 -2.20 17.43 0.32
N GLY A 321 -1.24 16.50 0.54
CA GLY A 321 -1.21 15.66 1.72
C GLY A 321 -1.07 16.45 3.02
N ARG A 322 -0.23 17.48 3.04
CA ARG A 322 -0.12 18.40 4.19
C ARG A 322 -1.43 19.15 4.43
N GLU A 323 -2.02 19.71 3.39
CA GLU A 323 -3.30 20.42 3.50
C GLU A 323 -4.41 19.52 4.03
N LEU A 324 -4.49 18.28 3.52
CA LEU A 324 -5.48 17.29 3.97
C LEU A 324 -5.27 16.92 5.44
N LEU A 325 -4.03 16.63 5.83
CA LEU A 325 -3.69 16.22 7.19
C LEU A 325 -3.94 17.35 8.20
N ASP A 326 -3.47 18.57 7.90
CA ASP A 326 -3.63 19.73 8.78
C ASP A 326 -5.10 20.13 8.89
N GLY A 327 -5.83 20.10 7.77
CA GLY A 327 -7.27 20.35 7.74
C GLY A 327 -8.07 19.33 8.54
N ALA A 328 -7.76 18.04 8.38
CA ALA A 328 -8.42 16.96 9.13
C ALA A 328 -8.15 17.05 10.63
N ARG A 329 -6.90 17.38 11.04
CA ARG A 329 -6.54 17.65 12.44
C ARG A 329 -7.30 18.81 13.04
N LYS A 330 -7.35 19.92 12.32
CA LYS A 330 -8.09 21.12 12.75
C LYS A 330 -9.56 20.80 12.96
N ILE A 331 -10.20 20.14 11.99
CA ILE A 331 -11.63 19.80 12.07
C ILE A 331 -11.88 18.82 13.24
N ALA A 332 -11.03 17.80 13.42
CA ALA A 332 -11.16 16.86 14.53
C ALA A 332 -11.10 17.57 15.89
N ALA A 333 -10.14 18.50 16.06
CA ALA A 333 -10.01 19.30 17.29
C ALA A 333 -11.23 20.21 17.50
N GLU A 334 -11.71 20.93 16.46
CA GLU A 334 -12.88 21.81 16.54
C GLU A 334 -14.17 21.07 16.85
N ARG A 335 -14.28 19.80 16.44
CA ARG A 335 -15.44 18.94 16.67
C ARG A 335 -15.31 18.07 17.94
N GLY A 336 -14.19 18.16 18.64
CA GLY A 336 -13.96 17.40 19.87
C GLY A 336 -13.93 15.88 19.66
N ILE A 337 -13.40 15.46 18.50
CA ILE A 337 -13.27 14.02 18.20
C ILE A 337 -12.20 13.39 19.09
N ASP A 338 -12.60 12.43 19.91
CA ASP A 338 -11.67 11.58 20.66
C ASP A 338 -11.01 10.60 19.67
N GLY A 339 -9.69 10.71 19.49
CA GLY A 339 -8.96 9.89 18.53
C GLY A 339 -7.61 10.47 18.12
N ASP A 340 -7.12 10.02 16.96
CA ASP A 340 -5.86 10.46 16.39
C ASP A 340 -6.00 10.74 14.89
N VAL A 341 -5.31 11.78 14.40
CA VAL A 341 -5.26 12.13 12.98
C VAL A 341 -3.81 12.14 12.53
N ARG A 342 -3.47 11.19 11.65
CA ARG A 342 -2.10 10.92 11.22
C ARG A 342 -2.02 10.58 9.74
N GLY A 343 -0.81 10.56 9.20
CA GLY A 343 -0.59 10.16 7.82
C GLY A 343 0.71 10.71 7.25
N LEU A 344 0.95 10.35 5.98
CA LEU A 344 2.11 10.80 5.22
C LEU A 344 1.71 10.98 3.75
N GLY A 345 1.93 12.17 3.19
CA GLY A 345 1.44 12.52 1.87
C GLY A 345 -0.08 12.35 1.77
N LEU A 346 -0.56 11.76 0.68
CA LEU A 346 -1.99 11.48 0.45
C LEU A 346 -2.43 10.11 1.02
N MET A 347 -1.91 9.75 2.18
CA MET A 347 -2.38 8.66 3.04
C MET A 347 -2.72 9.25 4.41
N VAL A 348 -3.97 9.66 4.64
CA VAL A 348 -4.43 10.27 5.89
C VAL A 348 -5.48 9.40 6.54
N GLY A 349 -5.29 9.08 7.83
CA GLY A 349 -6.19 8.32 8.66
C GLY A 349 -6.75 9.16 9.80
N VAL A 350 -8.04 9.04 10.04
CA VAL A 350 -8.74 9.61 11.21
C VAL A 350 -9.22 8.44 12.07
N GLU A 351 -8.59 8.23 13.21
CA GLU A 351 -8.94 7.19 14.17
C GLU A 351 -9.97 7.72 15.17
N PHE A 352 -11.01 6.92 15.41
CA PHE A 352 -12.07 7.24 16.35
C PHE A 352 -11.93 6.40 17.62
N SER A 353 -12.03 7.08 18.76
CA SER A 353 -12.12 6.49 20.10
C SER A 353 -13.35 7.02 20.83
N ALA A 354 -13.77 6.32 21.85
CA ALA A 354 -14.77 6.76 22.83
C ALA A 354 -14.39 6.18 24.17
N ASP A 355 -14.28 7.02 25.19
CA ASP A 355 -13.84 6.63 26.54
C ASP A 355 -12.53 5.83 26.54
N GLY A 356 -11.57 6.24 25.69
CA GLY A 356 -10.27 5.60 25.53
C GLY A 356 -10.31 4.22 24.86
N ARG A 357 -11.40 3.87 24.16
CA ARG A 357 -11.57 2.60 23.43
C ARG A 357 -11.85 2.83 21.95
N PRO A 358 -11.41 1.91 21.04
CA PRO A 358 -11.71 2.02 19.62
C PRO A 358 -13.20 2.09 19.32
N ALA A 359 -13.63 3.10 18.54
CA ALA A 359 -15.04 3.38 18.27
C ALA A 359 -15.42 3.05 16.80
N ALA A 360 -15.45 1.76 16.46
CA ALA A 360 -15.76 1.29 15.11
C ALA A 360 -17.13 1.76 14.58
N GLN A 361 -18.13 1.90 15.45
CA GLN A 361 -19.46 2.35 15.05
C GLN A 361 -19.47 3.83 14.63
N LEU A 362 -18.69 4.70 15.30
CA LEU A 362 -18.54 6.09 14.90
C LEU A 362 -17.84 6.20 13.54
N ALA A 363 -16.75 5.45 13.32
CA ALA A 363 -16.07 5.41 12.04
C ALA A 363 -16.99 4.92 10.90
N ALA A 364 -17.79 3.88 11.14
CA ALA A 364 -18.75 3.36 10.17
C ALA A 364 -19.85 4.39 9.85
N ARG A 365 -20.38 5.09 10.86
CA ARG A 365 -21.35 6.15 10.67
C ARG A 365 -20.75 7.32 9.88
N ALA A 366 -19.53 7.75 10.23
CA ALA A 366 -18.83 8.82 9.49
C ALA A 366 -18.61 8.44 8.02
N GLN A 367 -18.19 7.20 7.72
CA GLN A 367 -18.05 6.72 6.34
C GLN A 367 -19.39 6.77 5.58
N ALA A 368 -20.47 6.30 6.19
CA ALA A 368 -21.79 6.26 5.56
C ALA A 368 -22.30 7.67 5.26
N LEU A 369 -22.25 8.58 6.25
CA LEU A 369 -22.63 10.00 6.07
C LEU A 369 -21.79 10.70 5.00
N ALA A 370 -20.48 10.42 4.93
CA ALA A 370 -19.62 10.96 3.88
C ALA A 370 -20.09 10.52 2.48
N ALA A 371 -20.39 9.24 2.30
CA ALA A 371 -20.91 8.72 1.02
C ALA A 371 -22.25 9.35 0.65
N GLU A 372 -23.17 9.54 1.61
CA GLU A 372 -24.44 10.25 1.40
C GLU A 372 -24.23 11.71 0.95
N LYS A 373 -23.15 12.36 1.39
CA LYS A 373 -22.78 13.72 1.01
C LYS A 373 -21.87 13.80 -0.23
N GLY A 374 -21.61 12.65 -0.89
CA GLY A 374 -20.83 12.62 -2.13
C GLY A 374 -19.32 12.50 -1.93
N LEU A 375 -18.82 12.11 -0.74
CA LEU A 375 -17.43 11.85 -0.48
C LEU A 375 -17.23 10.36 -0.17
N LEU A 376 -16.50 9.64 -1.04
CA LEU A 376 -16.22 8.21 -0.85
C LEU A 376 -14.98 8.01 0.00
N LEU A 377 -15.12 7.28 1.10
CA LEU A 377 -14.08 6.97 2.07
C LEU A 377 -14.05 5.47 2.37
N LEU A 378 -12.96 5.00 2.94
CA LEU A 378 -12.82 3.60 3.40
C LEU A 378 -12.43 3.55 4.87
N MET A 379 -12.72 2.42 5.50
CA MET A 379 -12.26 2.13 6.85
C MET A 379 -11.07 1.16 6.83
N CYS A 380 -10.24 1.24 7.85
CA CYS A 380 -9.16 0.30 8.13
C CYS A 380 -8.86 0.23 9.64
N GLY A 381 -7.71 -0.34 9.98
CA GLY A 381 -7.30 -0.58 11.35
C GLY A 381 -7.80 -1.93 11.88
N PRO A 382 -7.11 -2.50 12.89
CA PRO A 382 -7.47 -3.79 13.49
C PRO A 382 -8.89 -3.78 14.07
N HIS A 383 -9.33 -2.65 14.58
CA HIS A 383 -10.65 -2.46 15.16
C HIS A 383 -11.67 -1.82 14.21
N MET A 384 -11.32 -1.58 12.92
CA MET A 384 -12.19 -0.90 11.95
C MET A 384 -12.68 0.47 12.45
N ASN A 385 -11.85 1.19 13.18
CA ASN A 385 -12.16 2.50 13.76
C ASN A 385 -11.38 3.66 13.13
N VAL A 386 -10.67 3.40 12.03
CA VAL A 386 -9.93 4.41 11.26
C VAL A 386 -10.61 4.65 9.93
N VAL A 387 -11.06 5.87 9.69
CA VAL A 387 -11.49 6.35 8.37
C VAL A 387 -10.26 6.84 7.63
N ARG A 388 -10.03 6.33 6.41
CA ARG A 388 -8.89 6.70 5.58
C ARG A 388 -9.29 7.52 4.37
N MET A 389 -8.46 8.53 4.11
CA MET A 389 -8.53 9.42 2.96
C MET A 389 -7.32 9.18 2.08
N ILE A 390 -7.54 8.68 0.87
CA ILE A 390 -6.49 8.27 -0.07
C ILE A 390 -6.88 8.64 -1.51
N PRO A 391 -7.03 9.95 -1.82
CA PRO A 391 -7.45 10.40 -3.15
C PRO A 391 -6.41 10.07 -4.23
N PRO A 392 -6.77 10.13 -5.52
CA PRO A 392 -5.80 10.14 -6.62
C PRO A 392 -4.76 11.25 -6.45
N LEU A 393 -3.54 11.05 -6.98
CA LEU A 393 -2.45 12.03 -6.81
C LEU A 393 -2.68 13.33 -7.59
N VAL A 394 -3.61 13.32 -8.55
CA VAL A 394 -4.04 14.51 -9.32
C VAL A 394 -5.02 15.41 -8.57
N VAL A 395 -5.34 15.08 -7.32
CA VAL A 395 -6.27 15.87 -6.50
C VAL A 395 -5.80 17.33 -6.38
N THR A 396 -6.74 18.27 -6.57
CA THR A 396 -6.47 19.71 -6.50
C THR A 396 -6.67 20.28 -5.08
N ALA A 397 -6.20 21.50 -4.84
CA ALA A 397 -6.43 22.20 -3.57
C ALA A 397 -7.92 22.42 -3.31
N ASP A 398 -8.68 22.77 -4.36
CA ASP A 398 -10.14 22.98 -4.25
C ASP A 398 -10.84 21.68 -3.85
N GLN A 399 -10.46 20.55 -4.47
CA GLN A 399 -11.00 19.22 -4.12
C GLN A 399 -10.64 18.78 -2.69
N ILE A 400 -9.46 19.14 -2.19
CA ILE A 400 -9.10 18.96 -0.77
C ILE A 400 -9.99 19.81 0.12
N SER A 401 -10.20 21.07 -0.25
CA SER A 401 -11.09 21.99 0.49
C SER A 401 -12.53 21.48 0.53
N ASP A 402 -13.07 21.02 -0.60
CA ASP A 402 -14.41 20.45 -0.70
C ASP A 402 -14.55 19.19 0.17
N ALA A 403 -13.58 18.28 0.10
CA ALA A 403 -13.57 17.08 0.94
C ALA A 403 -13.53 17.40 2.43
N LEU A 404 -12.72 18.37 2.85
CA LEU A 404 -12.64 18.84 4.24
C LEU A 404 -13.94 19.54 4.67
N GLY A 405 -14.61 20.29 3.79
CA GLY A 405 -15.93 20.90 4.04
C GLY A 405 -17.00 19.84 4.29
N ILE A 406 -17.07 18.82 3.43
CA ILE A 406 -17.95 17.66 3.61
C ILE A 406 -17.60 16.93 4.93
N TRP A 407 -16.33 16.68 5.18
CA TRP A 407 -15.85 16.00 6.39
C TRP A 407 -16.22 16.75 7.67
N SER A 408 -16.08 18.08 7.69
CA SER A 408 -16.52 18.92 8.82
C SER A 408 -18.01 18.80 9.10
N THR A 409 -18.82 18.73 8.04
CA THR A 409 -20.28 18.53 8.16
C THR A 409 -20.60 17.13 8.70
N VAL A 410 -19.90 16.09 8.20
CA VAL A 410 -20.04 14.70 8.68
C VAL A 410 -19.76 14.61 10.18
N LEU A 411 -18.63 15.20 10.63
CA LEU A 411 -18.26 15.13 12.06
C LEU A 411 -19.21 15.94 12.97
N ALA A 412 -19.92 16.95 12.42
CA ALA A 412 -20.92 17.69 13.17
C ALA A 412 -22.24 16.92 13.37
N GLU A 413 -22.47 15.86 12.59
CA GLU A 413 -23.67 15.00 12.64
C GLU A 413 -23.44 13.65 13.36
N LEU A 414 -22.22 13.42 13.89
CA LEU A 414 -21.90 12.24 14.69
C LEU A 414 -22.36 12.38 16.13
#